data_e14860f1ffa1b5ba0c0b8c7c963dfd8e
#
_entry.id   e14860f1ffa1b5ba0c0b8c7c963dfd8e
#
_cell.length_a   1.000
_cell.length_b   1.000
_cell.length_c   1.000
_cell.angle_alpha   90.00
_cell.angle_beta   90.00
_cell.angle_gamma   90.00
#
_symmetry.space_group_name_H-M   'P 1'
#
loop_
_entity.id
_entity.type
_entity.pdbx_description
1 polymer ?
#
loop_
_entity_poly.entity_id
_entity_poly.type
_entity_poly.pdbx_seq_one_letter_code
_entity_poly.pdbx_strand_id
1 'polypeptide(L)'
;MSAVIDSLAWVLVRDRALLGVRTRGKDKFYLPGGKREQGESDVAGLCREIREELGVELDPLSFSLFAVLDEPADGYADGRQVHMTAYTARFRGELSPGGEIAEFAWLSAADAHRCPAAGRRVLNLLAQAGLID
;
A
#
# COMPACT_ATOMS: atom_id res chain seq x y z
N MET A 1 -4.16 26.26 -0.06
CA MET A 1 -3.06 25.30 -0.18
C MET A 1 -3.53 23.93 0.31
N SER A 2 -3.44 22.94 -0.54
CA SER A 2 -3.86 21.57 -0.16
C SER A 2 -2.83 20.91 0.74
N ALA A 3 -3.31 20.18 1.76
CA ALA A 3 -2.45 19.37 2.58
C ALA A 3 -1.93 18.16 1.78
N VAL A 4 -0.75 17.68 2.14
CA VAL A 4 -0.16 16.49 1.55
C VAL A 4 -0.16 15.37 2.60
N ILE A 5 -0.70 14.22 2.23
CA ILE A 5 -0.65 13.04 3.08
C ILE A 5 0.62 12.26 2.74
N ASP A 6 1.53 12.17 3.70
CA ASP A 6 2.79 11.43 3.54
C ASP A 6 2.56 9.99 4.00
N SER A 7 2.55 9.06 3.05
CA SER A 7 2.24 7.66 3.32
C SER A 7 3.35 6.71 2.89
N LEU A 8 3.41 5.57 3.57
CA LEU A 8 4.30 4.46 3.27
C LEU A 8 3.44 3.28 2.80
N ALA A 9 3.93 2.55 1.81
CA ALA A 9 3.18 1.42 1.26
C ALA A 9 4.09 0.23 1.00
N TRP A 10 3.53 -0.96 1.18
CA TRP A 10 4.20 -2.22 0.90
C TRP A 10 3.66 -2.83 -0.40
N VAL A 11 4.56 -3.14 -1.32
CA VAL A 11 4.24 -3.80 -2.58
C VAL A 11 4.59 -5.27 -2.45
N LEU A 12 3.58 -6.12 -2.35
CA LEU A 12 3.75 -7.57 -2.32
C LEU A 12 3.05 -8.18 -3.53
N VAL A 13 3.83 -8.84 -4.39
CA VAL A 13 3.30 -9.56 -5.54
C VAL A 13 3.43 -11.05 -5.27
N ARG A 14 2.34 -11.80 -5.48
CA ARG A 14 2.31 -13.26 -5.35
C ARG A 14 1.44 -13.81 -6.48
N ASP A 15 1.94 -14.81 -7.18
CA ASP A 15 1.20 -15.48 -8.27
C ASP A 15 0.63 -14.48 -9.28
N ARG A 16 1.45 -13.47 -9.64
CA ARG A 16 1.12 -12.43 -10.60
C ARG A 16 -0.05 -11.55 -10.20
N ALA A 17 -0.19 -11.31 -8.89
CA ALA A 17 -1.21 -10.40 -8.37
C ALA A 17 -0.65 -9.56 -7.22
N LEU A 18 -1.18 -8.36 -7.05
CA LEU A 18 -0.76 -7.40 -6.02
C LEU A 18 -1.66 -7.50 -4.80
N LEU A 19 -1.05 -7.55 -3.62
CA LEU A 19 -1.81 -7.50 -2.36
C LEU A 19 -2.45 -6.13 -2.16
N GLY A 20 -3.76 -6.12 -1.96
CA GLY A 20 -4.52 -4.93 -1.57
C GLY A 20 -5.32 -5.20 -0.32
N VAL A 21 -5.61 -4.16 0.45
CA VAL A 21 -6.40 -4.25 1.68
C VAL A 21 -7.58 -3.29 1.63
N ARG A 22 -8.69 -3.70 2.26
CA ARG A 22 -9.89 -2.87 2.38
C ARG A 22 -10.19 -2.66 3.86
N THR A 23 -10.29 -1.39 4.24
CA THR A 23 -10.65 -0.98 5.60
C THR A 23 -12.16 -1.13 5.80
N ARG A 24 -12.58 -1.51 7.02
CA ARG A 24 -13.99 -1.57 7.36
C ARG A 24 -14.65 -0.23 7.09
N GLY A 25 -15.82 -0.26 6.45
CA GLY A 25 -16.58 0.93 6.10
C GLY A 25 -16.12 1.62 4.81
N LYS A 26 -15.10 1.12 4.15
CA LYS A 26 -14.62 1.61 2.86
C LYS A 26 -14.93 0.60 1.77
N ASP A 27 -15.05 1.06 0.52
CA ASP A 27 -15.37 0.19 -0.61
C ASP A 27 -14.16 -0.09 -1.53
N LYS A 28 -13.07 0.65 -1.37
CA LYS A 28 -11.89 0.52 -2.22
C LYS A 28 -10.78 -0.28 -1.55
N PHE A 29 -9.92 -0.85 -2.39
CA PHE A 29 -8.70 -1.50 -1.94
C PHE A 29 -7.52 -0.56 -2.06
N TYR A 30 -6.70 -0.54 -1.01
CA TYR A 30 -5.50 0.29 -0.90
C TYR A 30 -4.29 -0.61 -0.79
N LEU A 31 -3.11 -0.09 -1.10
CA LEU A 31 -1.87 -0.76 -0.73
C LEU A 31 -1.78 -0.80 0.80
N PRO A 32 -1.31 -1.93 1.36
CA PRO A 32 -1.09 -1.98 2.82
C PRO A 32 -0.02 -0.99 3.21
N GLY A 33 -0.20 -0.34 4.37
CA GLY A 33 0.69 0.68 4.88
C GLY A 33 -0.08 1.77 5.60
N GLY A 34 0.51 2.94 5.70
CA GLY A 34 -0.15 4.05 6.39
C GLY A 34 0.72 5.27 6.48
N LYS A 35 0.25 6.23 7.26
CA LYS A 35 0.94 7.50 7.44
C LYS A 35 2.21 7.31 8.26
N ARG A 36 3.26 8.01 7.86
CA ARG A 36 4.50 8.08 8.61
C ARG A 36 4.25 8.85 9.92
N GLU A 37 4.67 8.30 11.04
CA GLU A 37 4.63 9.02 12.31
C GLU A 37 5.90 9.86 12.46
N GLN A 38 5.79 10.94 13.20
CA GLN A 38 6.90 11.84 13.44
C GLN A 38 8.05 11.09 14.13
N GLY A 39 9.25 11.22 13.57
CA GLY A 39 10.45 10.59 14.14
C GLY A 39 10.66 9.14 13.71
N GLU A 40 9.72 8.55 12.97
CA GLU A 40 9.89 7.19 12.46
C GLU A 40 10.69 7.20 11.16
N SER A 41 11.59 6.21 11.02
CA SER A 41 12.15 5.92 9.69
C SER A 41 11.09 5.22 8.84
N ASP A 42 11.31 5.22 7.52
CA ASP A 42 10.41 4.51 6.60
C ASP A 42 10.30 3.04 6.96
N VAL A 43 11.43 2.40 7.26
CA VAL A 43 11.48 0.98 7.60
C VAL A 43 10.68 0.71 8.87
N ALA A 44 10.92 1.48 9.95
CA ALA A 44 10.21 1.29 11.21
C ALA A 44 8.71 1.53 11.06
N GLY A 45 8.34 2.60 10.35
CA GLY A 45 6.94 2.95 10.14
C GLY A 45 6.19 1.90 9.34
N LEU A 46 6.77 1.43 8.24
CA LEU A 46 6.11 0.42 7.42
C LEU A 46 6.04 -0.94 8.13
N CYS A 47 7.10 -1.33 8.83
CA CYS A 47 7.05 -2.56 9.64
C CYS A 47 5.92 -2.50 10.67
N ARG A 48 5.74 -1.37 11.34
CA ARG A 48 4.67 -1.16 12.31
C ARG A 48 3.29 -1.28 11.67
N GLU A 49 3.07 -0.56 10.57
CA GLU A 49 1.78 -0.57 9.87
C GLU A 49 1.41 -1.96 9.38
N ILE A 50 2.36 -2.68 8.80
CA ILE A 50 2.07 -4.02 8.26
C ILE A 50 1.79 -5.02 9.39
N ARG A 51 2.48 -4.90 10.53
CA ARG A 51 2.17 -5.73 11.69
C ARG A 51 0.74 -5.49 12.17
N GLU A 52 0.32 -4.23 12.24
CA GLU A 52 -1.02 -3.87 12.67
C GLU A 52 -2.10 -4.35 11.69
N GLU A 53 -1.86 -4.20 10.39
CA GLU A 53 -2.87 -4.46 9.36
C GLU A 53 -2.93 -5.93 8.94
N LEU A 54 -1.83 -6.63 8.92
CA LEU A 54 -1.73 -7.97 8.33
C LEU A 54 -1.09 -9.02 9.23
N GLY A 55 -0.57 -8.62 10.38
CA GLY A 55 -0.03 -9.55 11.37
C GLY A 55 1.27 -10.23 10.99
N VAL A 56 1.98 -9.73 9.99
CA VAL A 56 3.26 -10.29 9.56
C VAL A 56 4.41 -9.33 9.86
N GLU A 57 5.62 -9.88 9.89
CA GLU A 57 6.84 -9.14 10.17
C GLU A 57 7.64 -8.95 8.88
N LEU A 58 7.83 -7.69 8.46
CA LEU A 58 8.71 -7.37 7.36
C LEU A 58 10.17 -7.50 7.81
N ASP A 59 11.02 -7.98 6.91
CA ASP A 59 12.46 -8.03 7.16
C ASP A 59 13.05 -6.64 6.90
N PRO A 60 13.54 -5.93 7.95
CA PRO A 60 14.02 -4.55 7.79
C PRO A 60 15.21 -4.42 6.84
N LEU A 61 15.97 -5.50 6.65
CA LEU A 61 17.16 -5.49 5.80
C LEU A 61 16.85 -5.79 4.34
N SER A 62 15.60 -6.13 4.02
CA SER A 62 15.20 -6.51 2.67
C SER A 62 14.49 -5.40 1.90
N PHE A 63 14.33 -4.21 2.50
CA PHE A 63 13.60 -3.11 1.87
C PHE A 63 14.28 -2.66 0.59
N SER A 64 13.49 -2.53 -0.47
CA SER A 64 13.94 -1.97 -1.75
C SER A 64 12.88 -0.97 -2.21
N LEU A 65 13.33 0.23 -2.56
CA LEU A 65 12.40 1.27 -3.03
C LEU A 65 11.81 0.85 -4.37
N PHE A 66 10.49 0.80 -4.43
CA PHE A 66 9.75 0.48 -5.66
C PHE A 66 9.42 1.74 -6.44
N ALA A 67 8.78 2.71 -5.78
CA ALA A 67 8.37 3.97 -6.42
C ALA A 67 8.05 5.03 -5.38
N VAL A 68 8.14 6.30 -5.79
CA VAL A 68 7.65 7.45 -5.05
C VAL A 68 6.63 8.13 -5.95
N LEU A 69 5.40 8.26 -5.48
CA LEU A 69 4.27 8.73 -6.28
C LEU A 69 3.54 9.88 -5.61
N ASP A 70 3.12 10.85 -6.42
CA ASP A 70 2.26 11.94 -5.98
C ASP A 70 0.96 11.87 -6.77
N GLU A 71 -0.16 11.62 -6.08
CA GLU A 71 -1.44 11.39 -6.71
C GLU A 71 -2.56 12.02 -5.88
N PRO A 72 -3.73 12.30 -6.47
CA PRO A 72 -4.88 12.77 -5.69
C PRO A 72 -5.25 11.77 -4.60
N ALA A 73 -5.54 12.29 -3.41
CA ALA A 73 -5.97 11.47 -2.28
C ALA A 73 -7.46 11.14 -2.42
N ASP A 74 -7.81 9.88 -2.12
CA ASP A 74 -9.19 9.42 -2.15
C ASP A 74 -9.96 9.90 -0.91
N GLY A 75 -11.24 10.24 -1.11
CA GLY A 75 -12.13 10.57 -0.01
C GLY A 75 -12.02 12.00 0.51
N TYR A 76 -11.28 12.88 -0.16
CA TYR A 76 -11.13 14.27 0.23
C TYR A 76 -11.63 15.18 -0.87
N ALA A 77 -12.52 16.10 -0.51
CA ALA A 77 -13.10 17.05 -1.47
C ALA A 77 -12.23 18.27 -1.73
N ASP A 78 -11.16 18.47 -0.95
CA ASP A 78 -10.34 19.70 -0.98
C ASP A 78 -9.15 19.65 -1.94
N GLY A 79 -9.07 18.60 -2.78
CA GLY A 79 -7.97 18.46 -3.73
C GLY A 79 -6.66 18.00 -3.10
N ARG A 80 -6.73 17.45 -1.91
CA ARG A 80 -5.56 16.95 -1.18
C ARG A 80 -4.80 15.90 -1.98
N GLN A 81 -3.47 15.91 -1.86
CA GLN A 81 -2.58 14.96 -2.52
C GLN A 81 -2.06 13.93 -1.55
N VAL A 82 -1.76 12.74 -2.03
CA VAL A 82 -0.98 11.74 -1.29
C VAL A 82 0.42 11.67 -1.91
N HIS A 83 1.44 11.72 -1.06
CA HIS A 83 2.82 11.44 -1.40
C HIS A 83 3.12 10.05 -0.85
N MET A 84 3.23 9.06 -1.73
CA MET A 84 3.37 7.66 -1.34
C MET A 84 4.78 7.17 -1.65
N THR A 85 5.47 6.67 -0.64
CA THR A 85 6.76 6.00 -0.80
C THR A 85 6.50 4.50 -0.65
N ALA A 86 6.69 3.76 -1.74
CA ALA A 86 6.36 2.34 -1.81
C ALA A 86 7.61 1.48 -1.86
N TYR A 87 7.65 0.44 -1.03
CA TYR A 87 8.76 -0.49 -0.91
C TYR A 87 8.32 -1.92 -1.15
N THR A 88 9.23 -2.71 -1.73
CA THR A 88 9.16 -4.17 -1.60
C THR A 88 9.96 -4.59 -0.38
N ALA A 89 9.57 -5.69 0.25
CA ALA A 89 10.29 -6.26 1.39
C ALA A 89 9.87 -7.70 1.58
N ARG A 90 10.80 -8.54 2.03
CA ARG A 90 10.47 -9.91 2.42
C ARG A 90 9.75 -9.89 3.76
N PHE A 91 9.00 -10.93 4.05
CA PHE A 91 8.24 -11.03 5.28
C PHE A 91 8.21 -12.47 5.78
N ARG A 92 7.83 -12.61 7.05
CA ARG A 92 7.57 -13.91 7.67
C ARG A 92 6.24 -13.83 8.41
N GLY A 93 5.58 -14.96 8.53
CA GLY A 93 4.28 -15.07 9.13
C GLY A 93 3.21 -15.30 8.09
N GLU A 94 1.98 -15.44 8.56
CA GLU A 94 0.82 -15.71 7.74
C GLU A 94 -0.07 -14.48 7.69
N LEU A 95 -0.41 -14.04 6.47
CA LEU A 95 -1.25 -12.85 6.27
C LEU A 95 -2.62 -13.07 6.90
N SER A 96 -3.05 -12.12 7.72
CA SER A 96 -4.35 -12.16 8.40
C SER A 96 -4.85 -10.74 8.61
N PRO A 97 -6.12 -10.42 8.26
CA PRO A 97 -6.65 -9.08 8.49
C PRO A 97 -6.61 -8.73 9.97
N GLY A 98 -6.06 -7.56 10.29
CA GLY A 98 -5.98 -7.05 11.66
C GLY A 98 -6.34 -5.58 11.71
N GLY A 99 -6.46 -5.04 12.93
CA GLY A 99 -6.82 -3.65 13.12
C GLY A 99 -8.13 -3.30 12.42
N GLU A 100 -8.10 -2.31 11.58
CA GLU A 100 -9.27 -1.82 10.85
C GLU A 100 -9.47 -2.52 9.49
N ILE A 101 -8.65 -3.50 9.15
CA ILE A 101 -8.73 -4.17 7.86
C ILE A 101 -9.84 -5.22 7.89
N ALA A 102 -10.81 -5.07 6.97
CA ALA A 102 -11.91 -6.02 6.83
C ALA A 102 -11.49 -7.25 6.03
N GLU A 103 -10.68 -7.07 4.99
CA GLU A 103 -10.23 -8.15 4.13
C GLU A 103 -9.01 -7.72 3.33
N PHE A 104 -8.26 -8.69 2.81
CA PHE A 104 -7.27 -8.44 1.78
C PHE A 104 -7.64 -9.22 0.52
N ALA A 105 -7.10 -8.78 -0.62
CA ALA A 105 -7.35 -9.43 -1.90
C ALA A 105 -6.11 -9.35 -2.78
N TRP A 106 -6.05 -10.21 -3.77
CA TRP A 106 -4.98 -10.24 -4.76
C TRP A 106 -5.51 -9.61 -6.04
N LEU A 107 -4.91 -8.48 -6.44
CA LEU A 107 -5.43 -7.62 -7.49
C LEU A 107 -4.62 -7.77 -8.78
N SER A 108 -5.31 -7.78 -9.90
CA SER A 108 -4.71 -7.70 -11.23
C SER A 108 -4.91 -6.28 -11.80
N ALA A 109 -4.35 -6.02 -12.99
CA ALA A 109 -4.54 -4.74 -13.67
C ALA A 109 -6.02 -4.44 -13.94
N ALA A 110 -6.84 -5.48 -14.15
CA ALA A 110 -8.28 -5.33 -14.36
C ALA A 110 -9.01 -4.79 -13.12
N ASP A 111 -8.39 -4.86 -11.95
CA ASP A 111 -8.95 -4.37 -10.69
C ASP A 111 -8.64 -2.90 -10.41
N ALA A 112 -8.02 -2.19 -11.34
CA ALA A 112 -7.61 -0.80 -11.14
C ALA A 112 -8.78 0.10 -10.69
N HIS A 113 -9.98 -0.15 -11.19
CA HIS A 113 -11.18 0.61 -10.83
C HIS A 113 -11.58 0.44 -9.36
N ARG A 114 -11.05 -0.57 -8.68
CA ARG A 114 -11.32 -0.85 -7.26
C ARG A 114 -10.34 -0.12 -6.34
N CYS A 115 -9.41 0.64 -6.90
CA CYS A 115 -8.33 1.29 -6.15
C CYS A 115 -8.37 2.81 -6.34
N PRO A 116 -7.91 3.59 -5.36
CA PRO A 116 -7.67 5.01 -5.56
C PRO A 116 -6.47 5.25 -6.48
N ALA A 117 -6.23 6.51 -6.84
CA ALA A 117 -5.26 6.88 -7.86
C ALA A 117 -3.85 6.31 -7.61
N ALA A 118 -3.35 6.38 -6.39
CA ALA A 118 -2.01 5.87 -6.08
C ALA A 118 -1.92 4.34 -6.28
N GLY A 119 -2.92 3.60 -5.83
CA GLY A 119 -2.97 2.15 -6.04
C GLY A 119 -3.08 1.78 -7.51
N ARG A 120 -3.90 2.51 -8.28
CA ARG A 120 -4.00 2.31 -9.74
C ARG A 120 -2.65 2.50 -10.41
N ARG A 121 -1.90 3.50 -9.96
CA ARG A 121 -0.58 3.78 -10.52
C ARG A 121 0.38 2.63 -10.28
N VAL A 122 0.37 2.06 -9.09
CA VAL A 122 1.22 0.90 -8.76
C VAL A 122 0.81 -0.32 -9.59
N LEU A 123 -0.49 -0.60 -9.71
CA LEU A 123 -0.98 -1.70 -10.56
C LEU A 123 -0.48 -1.53 -12.00
N ASN A 124 -0.59 -0.32 -12.56
CA ASN A 124 -0.17 -0.06 -13.92
C ASN A 124 1.35 -0.23 -14.10
N LEU A 125 2.15 0.24 -13.14
CA LEU A 125 3.61 0.08 -13.19
C LEU A 125 3.99 -1.40 -13.15
N LEU A 126 3.34 -2.18 -12.30
CA LEU A 126 3.61 -3.62 -12.21
C LEU A 126 3.18 -4.37 -13.48
N ALA A 127 2.03 -4.02 -14.04
CA ALA A 127 1.54 -4.63 -15.27
C ALA A 127 2.46 -4.31 -16.45
N GLN A 128 2.91 -3.07 -16.57
CA GLN A 128 3.86 -2.65 -17.62
C GLN A 128 5.21 -3.37 -17.48
N ALA A 129 5.61 -3.67 -16.26
CA ALA A 129 6.83 -4.42 -15.99
C ALA A 129 6.67 -5.94 -16.19
N GLY A 130 5.44 -6.40 -16.48
CA GLY A 130 5.17 -7.83 -16.68
C GLY A 130 5.13 -8.64 -15.39
N LEU A 131 4.97 -7.99 -14.23
CA LEU A 131 5.00 -8.65 -12.93
C LEU A 131 3.63 -9.11 -12.44
N ILE A 132 2.57 -8.52 -12.95
CA ILE A 132 1.19 -8.93 -12.66
C ILE A 132 0.39 -9.06 -13.95
N ASP A 133 -0.72 -9.79 -13.84
CA ASP A 133 -1.68 -9.94 -14.93
C ASP A 133 -2.57 -8.71 -15.09
#